data_d90f021f89c21cf6cb298710abe0f4f6
#
_entry.id   d90f021f89c21cf6cb298710abe0f4f6
#
_cell.length_a   1.000
_cell.length_b   1.000
_cell.length_c   1.000
_cell.angle_alpha   90.00
_cell.angle_beta   90.00
_cell.angle_gamma   90.00
#
_symmetry.space_group_name_H-M   'P 1'
#
loop_
_entity.id
_entity.type
_entity.pdbx_description
1 polymer ?
#
loop_
_entity_poly.entity_id
_entity_poly.type
_entity_poly.pdbx_seq_one_letter_code
_entity_poly.pdbx_strand_id
1 'polypeptide(L)'
;MKKIFIMLAGALMLLASCQKPEFVEPTAERQGITSLSAIFTFGPYMDMEIVRYQIGDPDAERFVIPIPYYYPEASFDETTPYMTKVRVQAELQPNCLIEPSLGDHLLDLTQENWFTYTNAQGESRPICITGERVKSDKCELIAFSLTDPALSGVIDKTAKTVTLITVDELAACTAKAQISAHATISPDPAEVRSYDEPVTFTVTAHNGVNKTEYVVAKGLPEKIEKGFNANTVEQLFNFDPVAMLGMPAYTEAIAPSLAYVDGKLVIASNGPTPIYLNAKTGVKEGTVNLGSAEAYSVTNDEGKYILYCNHANGGETFKIWRSTGVDVAPELYHSFTNTTSLPMGAK
;
A
#
# COMPACT_ATOMS: atom_id res chain seq x y z
N MET A 1 20.27 -16.04 -65.51
CA MET A 1 19.02 -15.24 -65.57
C MET A 1 18.10 -15.46 -64.37
N LYS A 2 17.80 -16.69 -63.91
CA LYS A 2 16.93 -16.93 -62.74
C LYS A 2 17.43 -16.28 -61.40
N LYS A 3 18.74 -16.22 -61.14
CA LYS A 3 19.27 -15.64 -59.90
C LYS A 3 19.21 -14.10 -59.84
N ILE A 4 19.25 -13.44 -60.98
CA ILE A 4 19.15 -11.98 -61.08
C ILE A 4 17.67 -11.54 -60.87
N PHE A 5 16.71 -12.32 -61.32
CA PHE A 5 15.26 -12.04 -61.10
C PHE A 5 14.86 -12.18 -59.63
N ILE A 6 15.47 -13.12 -58.87
CA ILE A 6 15.19 -13.30 -57.44
C ILE A 6 15.79 -12.15 -56.63
N MET A 7 16.97 -11.64 -56.98
CA MET A 7 17.54 -10.47 -56.32
C MET A 7 16.77 -9.19 -56.63
N LEU A 8 16.28 -9.01 -57.84
CA LEU A 8 15.47 -7.86 -58.22
C LEU A 8 14.09 -7.88 -57.53
N ALA A 9 13.45 -9.02 -57.37
CA ALA A 9 12.20 -9.19 -56.65
C ALA A 9 12.39 -8.96 -55.14
N GLY A 10 13.51 -9.38 -54.54
CA GLY A 10 13.84 -9.09 -53.13
C GLY A 10 14.14 -7.63 -52.88
N ALA A 11 14.79 -6.91 -53.81
CA ALA A 11 15.02 -5.48 -53.68
C ALA A 11 13.75 -4.64 -53.84
N LEU A 12 12.79 -5.07 -54.69
CA LEU A 12 11.49 -4.42 -54.82
C LEU A 12 10.62 -4.62 -53.54
N MET A 13 10.70 -5.76 -52.86
CA MET A 13 9.97 -5.99 -51.60
C MET A 13 10.52 -5.14 -50.44
N LEU A 14 11.82 -4.81 -50.44
CA LEU A 14 12.39 -3.91 -49.43
C LEU A 14 12.02 -2.45 -49.60
N LEU A 15 11.62 -2.04 -50.81
CA LEU A 15 11.12 -0.66 -51.06
C LEU A 15 9.63 -0.49 -50.76
N ALA A 16 8.87 -1.57 -50.59
CA ALA A 16 7.45 -1.52 -50.23
C ALA A 16 7.22 -1.52 -48.69
N SER A 17 8.29 -1.59 -47.89
CA SER A 17 8.22 -1.60 -46.41
C SER A 17 8.25 -0.19 -45.77
N CYS A 18 8.27 0.88 -46.53
CA CYS A 18 7.95 2.18 -45.99
C CYS A 18 6.45 2.24 -45.83
N GLN A 19 5.95 1.84 -44.67
CA GLN A 19 4.59 2.22 -44.28
C GLN A 19 4.54 3.75 -44.31
N LYS A 20 3.74 4.28 -45.23
CA LYS A 20 3.39 5.68 -45.16
C LYS A 20 2.72 5.90 -43.82
N PRO A 21 3.15 6.90 -43.02
CA PRO A 21 2.43 7.19 -41.78
C PRO A 21 0.95 7.37 -42.11
N GLU A 22 0.10 6.67 -41.37
CA GLU A 22 -1.33 6.78 -41.51
C GLU A 22 -1.73 8.23 -41.25
N PHE A 23 -2.28 8.88 -42.26
CA PHE A 23 -2.76 10.24 -42.08
C PHE A 23 -4.03 10.21 -41.24
N VAL A 24 -3.91 10.72 -40.02
CA VAL A 24 -5.05 10.88 -39.12
C VAL A 24 -5.67 12.24 -39.38
N GLU A 25 -6.91 12.26 -39.90
CA GLU A 25 -7.61 13.52 -40.13
C GLU A 25 -7.78 14.28 -38.81
N PRO A 26 -7.54 15.62 -38.85
CA PRO A 26 -7.76 16.47 -37.68
C PRO A 26 -9.24 16.44 -37.28
N THR A 27 -9.50 16.20 -36.00
CA THR A 27 -10.86 16.30 -35.43
C THR A 27 -10.84 17.30 -34.27
N ALA A 28 -11.97 17.90 -33.95
CA ALA A 28 -12.09 18.82 -32.83
C ALA A 28 -11.67 18.16 -31.49
N GLU A 29 -11.88 16.86 -31.35
CA GLU A 29 -11.50 16.08 -30.17
C GLU A 29 -9.97 15.90 -30.03
N ARG A 30 -9.20 16.18 -31.09
CA ARG A 30 -7.74 16.06 -31.13
C ARG A 30 -7.04 17.41 -31.12
N GLN A 31 -7.70 18.43 -30.60
CA GLN A 31 -7.12 19.76 -30.47
C GLN A 31 -6.74 20.02 -29.02
N GLY A 32 -5.68 20.78 -28.85
CA GLY A 32 -5.33 21.37 -27.58
C GLY A 32 -4.08 20.80 -26.90
N ILE A 33 -3.77 21.44 -25.81
CA ILE A 33 -2.73 21.08 -24.87
C ILE A 33 -3.41 20.30 -23.77
N THR A 34 -2.97 19.06 -23.48
CA THR A 34 -3.59 18.21 -22.46
C THR A 34 -2.99 18.43 -21.10
N SER A 35 -1.67 18.63 -21.04
CA SER A 35 -0.98 18.93 -19.78
C SER A 35 0.28 19.75 -20.00
N LEU A 36 0.71 20.46 -18.94
CA LEU A 36 2.00 21.15 -18.85
C LEU A 36 2.74 20.63 -17.62
N SER A 37 3.93 20.05 -17.81
CA SER A 37 4.81 19.63 -16.73
C SER A 37 5.92 20.67 -16.53
N ALA A 38 6.08 21.14 -15.31
CA ALA A 38 7.18 21.99 -14.89
C ALA A 38 8.26 21.14 -14.21
N ILE A 39 9.53 21.31 -14.60
CA ILE A 39 10.65 20.48 -14.15
C ILE A 39 11.76 21.38 -13.63
N PHE A 40 12.32 21.04 -12.47
CA PHE A 40 13.49 21.73 -11.91
C PHE A 40 14.70 21.61 -12.83
N THR A 41 15.46 22.69 -12.97
CA THR A 41 16.65 22.72 -13.83
C THR A 41 17.95 22.93 -13.07
N PHE A 42 17.87 23.18 -11.77
CA PHE A 42 19.01 23.35 -10.87
C PHE A 42 18.63 23.06 -9.43
N GLY A 43 19.65 23.03 -8.57
CA GLY A 43 19.49 22.77 -7.15
C GLY A 43 19.35 21.28 -6.80
N PRO A 44 18.95 20.95 -5.57
CA PRO A 44 18.90 19.57 -5.09
C PRO A 44 17.82 18.73 -5.77
N TYR A 45 16.87 19.35 -6.43
CA TYR A 45 15.74 18.69 -7.11
C TYR A 45 15.89 18.67 -8.64
N MET A 46 17.08 18.97 -9.14
CA MET A 46 17.34 19.00 -10.59
C MET A 46 16.76 17.76 -11.30
N ASP A 47 16.10 17.97 -12.44
CA ASP A 47 15.41 16.99 -13.27
C ASP A 47 14.18 16.30 -12.64
N MET A 48 13.78 16.71 -11.44
CA MET A 48 12.51 16.26 -10.84
C MET A 48 11.34 17.11 -11.36
N GLU A 49 10.19 16.48 -11.53
CA GLU A 49 8.94 17.18 -11.87
C GLU A 49 8.44 17.97 -10.65
N ILE A 50 8.24 19.27 -10.83
CA ILE A 50 7.65 20.16 -9.82
C ILE A 50 6.15 19.86 -9.70
N VAL A 51 5.48 19.92 -10.87
CA VAL A 51 4.04 19.71 -11.00
C VAL A 51 3.71 19.34 -12.44
N ARG A 52 2.68 18.52 -12.59
CA ARG A 52 1.99 18.27 -13.86
C ARG A 52 0.61 18.89 -13.79
N TYR A 53 0.43 19.95 -14.53
CA TYR A 53 -0.82 20.69 -14.60
C TYR A 53 -1.69 20.15 -15.72
N GLN A 54 -2.84 19.57 -15.38
CA GLN A 54 -3.83 19.11 -16.36
C GLN A 54 -4.64 20.29 -16.84
N ILE A 55 -4.72 20.47 -18.16
CA ILE A 55 -5.42 21.59 -18.78
C ILE A 55 -6.91 21.29 -18.81
N GLY A 56 -7.70 22.14 -18.16
CA GLY A 56 -9.16 22.01 -18.15
C GLY A 56 -9.83 22.65 -19.38
N ASP A 57 -9.24 23.73 -19.89
CA ASP A 57 -9.69 24.44 -21.10
C ASP A 57 -8.52 24.51 -22.09
N PRO A 58 -8.49 23.63 -23.10
CA PRO A 58 -7.41 23.62 -24.09
C PRO A 58 -7.42 24.86 -25.01
N ASP A 59 -8.53 25.60 -25.07
CA ASP A 59 -8.66 26.80 -25.93
C ASP A 59 -8.28 28.11 -25.20
N ALA A 60 -7.93 28.01 -23.90
CA ALA A 60 -7.48 29.18 -23.16
C ALA A 60 -6.25 29.83 -23.79
N GLU A 61 -6.22 31.16 -23.73
CA GLU A 61 -5.04 31.92 -24.16
C GLU A 61 -3.94 31.95 -23.11
N ARG A 62 -4.28 31.73 -21.85
CA ARG A 62 -3.35 31.76 -20.70
C ARG A 62 -3.39 30.47 -19.91
N PHE A 63 -2.22 29.92 -19.68
CA PHE A 63 -2.01 28.75 -18.85
C PHE A 63 -1.16 29.14 -17.64
N VAL A 64 -1.77 29.10 -16.46
CA VAL A 64 -1.10 29.41 -15.20
C VAL A 64 -0.77 28.08 -14.49
N ILE A 65 0.51 27.72 -14.48
CA ILE A 65 0.97 26.47 -13.84
C ILE A 65 0.95 26.66 -12.32
N PRO A 66 0.19 25.86 -11.56
CA PRO A 66 0.10 25.97 -10.10
C PRO A 66 1.34 25.35 -9.44
N ILE A 67 2.35 26.15 -9.18
CA ILE A 67 3.60 25.71 -8.55
C ILE A 67 3.36 25.52 -7.03
N PRO A 68 3.66 24.35 -6.45
CA PRO A 68 3.54 24.14 -5.00
C PRO A 68 4.33 25.17 -4.22
N TYR A 69 3.83 25.60 -3.08
CA TYR A 69 4.50 26.61 -2.25
C TYR A 69 5.84 26.13 -1.72
N TYR A 70 5.91 24.85 -1.30
CA TYR A 70 7.10 24.14 -0.85
C TYR A 70 7.34 22.87 -1.66
N TYR A 71 8.60 22.47 -1.80
CA TYR A 71 8.96 21.22 -2.45
C TYR A 71 10.13 20.52 -1.72
N PRO A 72 10.03 19.22 -1.37
CA PRO A 72 8.81 18.43 -1.33
C PRO A 72 7.72 19.07 -0.44
N GLU A 73 6.46 18.75 -0.66
CA GLU A 73 5.32 19.42 -0.02
C GLU A 73 5.44 19.53 1.52
N ALA A 74 6.03 18.52 2.18
CA ALA A 74 6.22 18.51 3.63
C ALA A 74 7.49 19.26 4.10
N SER A 75 8.29 19.81 3.18
CA SER A 75 9.48 20.59 3.51
C SER A 75 9.14 22.06 3.79
N PHE A 76 10.17 22.84 4.14
CA PHE A 76 10.10 24.29 4.18
C PHE A 76 10.95 24.95 3.07
N ASP A 77 11.29 24.17 2.03
CA ASP A 77 12.04 24.68 0.89
C ASP A 77 11.08 25.35 -0.10
N GLU A 78 11.16 26.67 -0.15
CA GLU A 78 10.28 27.49 -0.99
C GLU A 78 10.62 27.37 -2.48
N THR A 79 9.61 27.24 -3.29
CA THR A 79 9.79 27.07 -4.76
C THR A 79 10.08 28.36 -5.52
N THR A 80 9.92 29.54 -4.89
CA THR A 80 10.15 30.85 -5.56
C THR A 80 11.50 30.95 -6.30
N PRO A 81 12.65 30.53 -5.72
CA PRO A 81 13.93 30.65 -6.41
C PRO A 81 14.00 29.83 -7.69
N TYR A 82 13.27 28.70 -7.72
CA TYR A 82 13.30 27.77 -8.85
C TYR A 82 12.43 28.24 -10.03
N MET A 83 11.43 29.08 -9.78
CA MET A 83 10.48 29.54 -10.81
C MET A 83 11.12 30.36 -11.94
N THR A 84 12.30 30.94 -11.70
CA THR A 84 12.99 31.79 -12.69
C THR A 84 13.69 31.02 -13.79
N LYS A 85 13.86 29.70 -13.64
CA LYS A 85 14.51 28.82 -14.63
C LYS A 85 13.88 27.44 -14.60
N VAL A 86 12.75 27.29 -15.24
CA VAL A 86 11.98 26.04 -15.29
C VAL A 86 11.99 25.49 -16.70
N ARG A 87 12.18 24.18 -16.83
CA ARG A 87 11.91 23.47 -18.08
C ARG A 87 10.44 23.06 -18.08
N VAL A 88 9.70 23.58 -19.06
CA VAL A 88 8.30 23.23 -19.24
C VAL A 88 8.17 22.27 -20.42
N GLN A 89 7.39 21.23 -20.25
CA GLN A 89 7.04 20.26 -21.29
C GLN A 89 5.52 20.25 -21.44
N ALA A 90 5.07 20.28 -22.69
CA ALA A 90 3.65 20.17 -23.02
C ALA A 90 3.35 18.79 -23.58
N GLU A 91 2.26 18.21 -23.13
CA GLU A 91 1.64 17.07 -23.78
C GLU A 91 0.58 17.59 -24.75
N LEU A 92 0.83 17.36 -26.04
CA LEU A 92 0.00 17.86 -27.13
C LEU A 92 -0.79 16.74 -27.77
N GLN A 93 -1.99 17.04 -28.23
CA GLN A 93 -2.71 16.16 -29.12
C GLN A 93 -1.95 16.01 -30.46
N PRO A 94 -2.13 14.87 -31.19
CA PRO A 94 -1.47 14.63 -32.46
C PRO A 94 -1.68 15.79 -33.45
N ASN A 95 -0.62 16.15 -34.20
CA ASN A 95 -0.58 17.23 -35.17
C ASN A 95 -0.74 18.64 -34.60
N CYS A 96 -0.63 18.83 -33.29
CA CYS A 96 -0.53 20.14 -32.66
C CYS A 96 0.93 20.53 -32.42
N LEU A 97 1.23 21.81 -32.41
CA LEU A 97 2.58 22.36 -32.30
C LEU A 97 2.60 23.60 -31.40
N ILE A 98 3.70 23.78 -30.66
CA ILE A 98 4.02 25.02 -29.96
C ILE A 98 5.37 25.54 -30.47
N GLU A 99 5.42 26.79 -30.90
CA GLU A 99 6.62 27.47 -31.40
C GLU A 99 6.90 28.76 -30.61
N PRO A 100 8.16 29.02 -30.21
CA PRO A 100 9.29 28.07 -30.25
C PRO A 100 9.08 26.85 -29.34
N SER A 101 9.83 25.78 -29.61
CA SER A 101 9.71 24.52 -28.82
C SER A 101 9.96 24.79 -27.34
N LEU A 102 9.05 24.35 -26.49
CA LEU A 102 9.19 24.49 -25.02
C LEU A 102 10.41 23.74 -24.45
N GLY A 103 10.79 22.62 -25.07
CA GLY A 103 11.91 21.78 -24.58
C GLY A 103 13.28 22.45 -24.76
N ASP A 104 13.40 23.42 -25.65
CA ASP A 104 14.67 24.08 -26.00
C ASP A 104 14.92 25.34 -25.16
N HIS A 105 13.96 25.76 -24.35
CA HIS A 105 14.02 26.99 -23.58
C HIS A 105 13.77 26.75 -22.08
N LEU A 106 14.49 27.52 -21.26
CA LEU A 106 14.16 27.62 -19.83
C LEU A 106 13.25 28.84 -19.65
N LEU A 107 12.13 28.63 -18.99
CA LEU A 107 11.14 29.68 -18.76
C LEU A 107 11.33 30.31 -17.39
N ASP A 108 11.16 31.62 -17.33
CA ASP A 108 10.89 32.34 -16.09
C ASP A 108 9.38 32.39 -15.88
N LEU A 109 8.86 31.47 -15.05
CA LEU A 109 7.42 31.36 -14.77
C LEU A 109 6.88 32.54 -13.94
N THR A 110 7.74 33.42 -13.43
CA THR A 110 7.33 34.67 -12.77
C THR A 110 6.93 35.75 -13.75
N GLN A 111 7.20 35.52 -15.06
CA GLN A 111 6.93 36.45 -16.16
C GLN A 111 5.99 35.81 -17.18
N GLU A 112 5.45 36.62 -18.07
CA GLU A 112 4.68 36.14 -19.21
C GLU A 112 5.62 35.56 -20.28
N ASN A 113 5.37 34.29 -20.65
CA ASN A 113 6.11 33.62 -21.71
C ASN A 113 5.13 33.34 -22.86
N TRP A 114 5.35 34.00 -23.99
CA TRP A 114 4.45 33.92 -25.14
C TRP A 114 4.98 32.97 -26.20
N PHE A 115 4.06 32.14 -26.72
CA PHE A 115 4.29 31.12 -27.74
C PHE A 115 3.19 31.18 -28.79
N THR A 116 3.45 30.58 -29.93
CA THR A 116 2.43 30.34 -30.96
C THR A 116 2.00 28.86 -30.85
N TYR A 117 0.75 28.63 -30.56
CA TYR A 117 0.15 27.29 -30.63
C TYR A 117 -0.53 27.15 -31.99
N THR A 118 -0.27 26.03 -32.68
CA THR A 118 -0.91 25.64 -33.93
C THR A 118 -1.69 24.33 -33.70
N ASN A 119 -2.97 24.37 -33.99
CA ASN A 119 -3.85 23.18 -33.84
C ASN A 119 -3.71 22.18 -35.00
N ALA A 120 -4.40 21.06 -34.93
CA ALA A 120 -4.32 20.02 -35.93
C ALA A 120 -4.90 20.42 -37.31
N GLN A 121 -5.67 21.51 -37.40
CA GLN A 121 -6.16 22.10 -38.65
C GLN A 121 -5.20 23.11 -39.27
N GLY A 122 -4.11 23.43 -38.57
CA GLY A 122 -3.13 24.43 -39.01
C GLY A 122 -3.49 25.87 -38.64
N GLU A 123 -4.46 26.06 -37.76
CA GLU A 123 -4.84 27.38 -37.25
C GLU A 123 -3.91 27.76 -36.09
N SER A 124 -3.36 28.94 -36.13
CA SER A 124 -2.38 29.41 -35.13
C SER A 124 -2.97 30.51 -34.26
N ARG A 125 -2.65 30.47 -32.96
CA ARG A 125 -3.01 31.51 -32.00
C ARG A 125 -1.89 31.73 -30.97
N PRO A 126 -1.79 32.93 -30.38
CA PRO A 126 -0.87 33.13 -29.27
C PRO A 126 -1.36 32.44 -28.02
N ILE A 127 -0.42 31.91 -27.23
CA ILE A 127 -0.66 31.40 -25.89
C ILE A 127 0.39 31.96 -24.92
N CYS A 128 -0.01 32.19 -23.70
CA CYS A 128 0.86 32.66 -22.64
C CYS A 128 0.98 31.61 -21.54
N ILE A 129 2.20 31.26 -21.14
CA ILE A 129 2.49 30.34 -20.04
C ILE A 129 3.16 31.12 -18.92
N THR A 130 2.56 31.04 -17.71
CA THR A 130 3.08 31.62 -16.47
C THR A 130 2.97 30.61 -15.34
N GLY A 131 3.51 30.92 -14.17
CA GLY A 131 3.33 30.12 -12.96
C GLY A 131 2.84 30.98 -11.80
N GLU A 132 2.05 30.36 -10.94
CA GLU A 132 1.63 30.95 -9.69
C GLU A 132 1.95 29.99 -8.53
N ARG A 133 2.52 30.51 -7.44
CA ARG A 133 2.70 29.71 -6.23
C ARG A 133 1.38 29.50 -5.54
N VAL A 134 1.04 28.25 -5.34
CA VAL A 134 -0.19 27.86 -4.67
C VAL A 134 0.09 27.16 -3.36
N LYS A 135 -0.62 27.53 -2.30
CA LYS A 135 -0.62 26.82 -1.05
C LYS A 135 -1.54 25.61 -1.15
N SER A 136 -1.13 24.49 -0.52
CA SER A 136 -1.91 23.26 -0.52
C SER A 136 -3.33 23.48 0.03
N ASP A 137 -4.31 22.87 -0.60
CA ASP A 137 -5.71 22.83 -0.20
C ASP A 137 -6.04 21.60 0.66
N LYS A 138 -5.06 20.71 0.90
CA LYS A 138 -5.23 19.50 1.68
C LYS A 138 -5.46 19.82 3.16
N CYS A 139 -6.55 19.30 3.72
CA CYS A 139 -6.94 19.48 5.12
C CYS A 139 -7.36 18.14 5.74
N GLU A 140 -6.47 17.13 5.60
CA GLU A 140 -6.72 15.78 6.08
C GLU A 140 -6.13 15.55 7.48
N LEU A 141 -6.85 14.79 8.30
CA LEU A 141 -6.32 14.17 9.49
C LEU A 141 -5.77 12.79 9.10
N ILE A 142 -4.44 12.61 9.24
CA ILE A 142 -3.73 11.42 8.81
C ILE A 142 -3.65 10.38 9.93
N ALA A 143 -3.37 10.85 11.16
CA ALA A 143 -3.36 10.01 12.35
C ALA A 143 -3.83 10.82 13.56
N PHE A 144 -4.43 10.13 14.52
CA PHE A 144 -4.85 10.69 15.80
C PHE A 144 -4.64 9.64 16.89
N SER A 145 -4.05 10.05 18.01
CA SER A 145 -3.85 9.15 19.15
C SER A 145 -3.83 9.94 20.45
N LEU A 146 -4.38 9.35 21.50
CA LEU A 146 -4.15 9.83 22.87
C LEU A 146 -2.74 9.47 23.32
N THR A 147 -2.17 10.27 24.20
CA THR A 147 -0.82 10.05 24.75
C THR A 147 -0.87 9.36 26.10
N ASP A 148 -1.88 9.66 26.90
CA ASP A 148 -2.13 9.04 28.21
C ASP A 148 -3.66 8.99 28.45
N PRO A 149 -4.26 7.79 28.49
CA PRO A 149 -3.67 6.50 28.12
C PRO A 149 -3.25 6.46 26.64
N ALA A 150 -2.22 5.66 26.30
CA ALA A 150 -1.79 5.51 24.92
C ALA A 150 -2.86 4.74 24.12
N LEU A 151 -3.60 5.43 23.27
CA LEU A 151 -4.71 4.87 22.51
C LEU A 151 -4.75 5.46 21.10
N SER A 152 -4.66 4.61 20.09
CA SER A 152 -4.77 5.03 18.69
C SER A 152 -6.24 5.16 18.28
N GLY A 153 -6.56 6.25 17.59
CA GLY A 153 -7.89 6.45 16.99
C GLY A 153 -8.01 5.79 15.62
N VAL A 154 -9.16 5.19 15.36
CA VAL A 154 -9.52 4.66 14.05
C VAL A 154 -10.20 5.76 13.25
N ILE A 155 -9.59 6.17 12.13
CA ILE A 155 -10.09 7.27 11.29
C ILE A 155 -10.94 6.73 10.15
N ASP A 156 -12.20 7.15 10.07
CA ASP A 156 -13.02 7.01 8.87
C ASP A 156 -12.89 8.29 8.03
N LYS A 157 -12.19 8.16 6.90
CA LYS A 157 -11.95 9.28 5.98
C LYS A 157 -13.21 9.76 5.27
N THR A 158 -14.20 8.91 5.11
CA THR A 158 -15.47 9.24 4.43
C THR A 158 -16.41 9.95 5.38
N ALA A 159 -16.63 9.37 6.56
CA ALA A 159 -17.49 9.94 7.60
C ALA A 159 -16.84 11.12 8.35
N LYS A 160 -15.50 11.31 8.19
CA LYS A 160 -14.73 12.31 8.94
C LYS A 160 -14.84 12.12 10.45
N THR A 161 -14.76 10.89 10.90
CA THR A 161 -14.81 10.52 12.31
C THR A 161 -13.54 9.82 12.75
N VAL A 162 -13.23 9.95 14.03
CA VAL A 162 -12.15 9.21 14.71
C VAL A 162 -12.77 8.49 15.89
N THR A 163 -12.66 7.18 15.91
CA THR A 163 -13.18 6.35 17.00
C THR A 163 -12.04 5.92 17.93
N LEU A 164 -12.15 6.27 19.21
CA LEU A 164 -11.27 5.83 20.29
C LEU A 164 -11.90 4.62 20.98
N ILE A 165 -11.43 3.42 20.63
CA ILE A 165 -12.05 2.17 21.10
C ILE A 165 -11.50 1.81 22.48
N THR A 166 -12.29 2.05 23.54
CA THR A 166 -11.94 1.68 24.92
C THR A 166 -13.19 1.58 25.80
N VAL A 167 -13.06 0.85 26.90
CA VAL A 167 -14.03 0.81 28.00
C VAL A 167 -13.68 1.80 29.13
N ASP A 168 -12.44 2.27 29.16
CA ASP A 168 -11.94 3.15 30.21
C ASP A 168 -12.48 4.58 30.06
N GLU A 169 -12.55 5.31 31.15
CA GLU A 169 -12.88 6.74 31.13
C GLU A 169 -11.74 7.55 30.49
N LEU A 170 -12.11 8.52 29.66
CA LEU A 170 -11.19 9.42 28.97
C LEU A 170 -11.38 10.87 29.42
N ALA A 171 -11.55 11.08 30.74
CA ALA A 171 -11.94 12.35 31.31
C ALA A 171 -10.89 13.48 31.18
N ALA A 172 -9.60 13.14 31.17
CA ALA A 172 -8.51 14.11 31.11
C ALA A 172 -7.33 13.55 30.31
N CYS A 173 -7.40 13.68 29.00
CA CYS A 173 -6.40 13.13 28.07
C CYS A 173 -5.78 14.22 27.20
N THR A 174 -4.53 14.02 26.80
CA THR A 174 -3.87 14.77 25.73
C THR A 174 -3.75 13.91 24.49
N ALA A 175 -3.73 14.52 23.31
CA ALA A 175 -3.63 13.82 22.06
C ALA A 175 -2.51 14.34 21.17
N LYS A 176 -2.15 13.54 20.18
CA LYS A 176 -1.30 13.91 19.05
C LYS A 176 -2.09 13.68 17.77
N ALA A 177 -2.01 14.64 16.87
CA ALA A 177 -2.58 14.53 15.54
C ALA A 177 -1.49 14.68 14.48
N GLN A 178 -1.54 13.86 13.45
CA GLN A 178 -0.78 14.07 12.22
C GLN A 178 -1.77 14.56 11.16
N ILE A 179 -1.49 15.70 10.56
CA ILE A 179 -2.34 16.36 9.58
C ILE A 179 -1.58 16.59 8.28
N SER A 180 -2.27 17.01 7.23
CA SER A 180 -1.66 17.43 5.96
C SER A 180 -0.54 18.44 6.19
N ALA A 181 0.46 18.42 5.32
CA ALA A 181 1.63 19.31 5.43
C ALA A 181 1.20 20.78 5.48
N HIS A 182 1.77 21.53 6.41
CA HIS A 182 1.50 22.95 6.65
C HIS A 182 0.04 23.31 6.98
N ALA A 183 -0.83 22.32 7.17
CA ALA A 183 -2.16 22.53 7.72
C ALA A 183 -2.07 22.87 9.22
N THR A 184 -3.15 23.40 9.77
CA THR A 184 -3.32 23.65 11.21
C THR A 184 -4.52 22.89 11.72
N ILE A 185 -4.53 22.56 13.01
CA ILE A 185 -5.65 21.91 13.67
C ILE A 185 -6.12 22.71 14.87
N SER A 186 -7.41 22.84 15.05
CA SER A 186 -8.02 23.54 16.18
C SER A 186 -9.25 22.76 16.66
N PRO A 187 -9.47 22.66 17.96
CA PRO A 187 -8.57 23.08 19.06
C PRO A 187 -7.26 22.30 19.09
N ASP A 188 -6.26 22.76 19.87
CA ASP A 188 -4.96 22.07 19.97
C ASP A 188 -5.17 20.68 20.60
N PRO A 189 -4.79 19.57 19.92
CA PRO A 189 -4.89 18.24 20.49
C PRO A 189 -4.06 18.01 21.75
N ALA A 190 -2.98 18.78 21.93
CA ALA A 190 -2.10 18.66 23.09
C ALA A 190 -2.70 19.23 24.37
N GLU A 191 -3.76 20.02 24.29
CA GLU A 191 -4.48 20.49 25.47
C GLU A 191 -5.23 19.33 26.13
N VAL A 192 -5.21 19.33 27.47
CA VAL A 192 -5.96 18.34 28.27
C VAL A 192 -7.46 18.54 28.10
N ARG A 193 -8.15 17.48 27.71
CA ARG A 193 -9.61 17.47 27.56
C ARG A 193 -10.23 16.10 27.78
N SER A 194 -11.54 16.08 27.99
CA SER A 194 -12.30 14.84 27.99
C SER A 194 -12.63 14.39 26.56
N TYR A 195 -12.53 13.08 26.33
CA TYR A 195 -13.01 12.41 25.12
C TYR A 195 -14.13 11.40 25.42
N ASP A 196 -14.72 11.44 26.63
CA ASP A 196 -15.93 10.66 26.93
C ASP A 196 -17.13 11.18 26.16
N GLU A 197 -17.13 12.48 25.81
CA GLU A 197 -18.08 13.10 24.90
C GLU A 197 -17.36 13.42 23.56
N PRO A 198 -18.09 13.45 22.43
CA PRO A 198 -17.51 13.78 21.14
C PRO A 198 -16.85 15.17 21.11
N VAL A 199 -15.65 15.23 20.54
CA VAL A 199 -14.88 16.48 20.36
C VAL A 199 -14.66 16.69 18.87
N THR A 200 -15.00 17.90 18.39
CA THR A 200 -14.76 18.27 16.99
C THR A 200 -13.43 19.00 16.85
N PHE A 201 -12.62 18.53 15.91
CA PHE A 201 -11.38 19.18 15.48
C PHE A 201 -11.54 19.68 14.06
N THR A 202 -11.13 20.92 13.81
CA THR A 202 -11.11 21.50 12.46
C THR A 202 -9.68 21.53 11.95
N VAL A 203 -9.41 20.81 10.86
CA VAL A 203 -8.16 20.89 10.14
C VAL A 203 -8.30 21.93 9.04
N THR A 204 -7.47 22.96 9.09
CA THR A 204 -7.43 24.05 8.08
C THR A 204 -6.20 23.85 7.21
N ALA A 205 -6.39 23.79 5.91
CA ALA A 205 -5.33 23.63 4.93
C ALA A 205 -4.31 24.78 4.94
N HIS A 206 -3.15 24.58 4.33
CA HIS A 206 -2.12 25.62 4.20
C HIS A 206 -2.63 26.90 3.52
N ASN A 207 -3.57 26.78 2.58
CA ASN A 207 -4.17 27.96 1.92
C ASN A 207 -5.08 28.80 2.84
N GLY A 208 -5.40 28.31 4.04
CA GLY A 208 -6.24 29.00 5.02
C GLY A 208 -7.74 29.01 4.69
N VAL A 209 -8.13 28.48 3.55
CA VAL A 209 -9.52 28.50 3.05
C VAL A 209 -10.20 27.16 3.26
N ASN A 210 -9.59 26.09 2.79
CA ASN A 210 -10.15 24.75 2.87
C ASN A 210 -10.07 24.22 4.30
N LYS A 211 -11.19 23.67 4.78
CA LYS A 211 -11.33 23.15 6.14
C LYS A 211 -12.07 21.82 6.12
N THR A 212 -11.67 20.93 7.00
CA THR A 212 -12.39 19.67 7.26
C THR A 212 -12.56 19.49 8.76
N GLU A 213 -13.77 19.19 9.18
CA GLU A 213 -14.08 18.86 10.55
C GLU A 213 -14.04 17.36 10.78
N TYR A 214 -13.39 16.94 11.86
CA TYR A 214 -13.33 15.57 12.32
C TYR A 214 -13.93 15.47 13.70
N VAL A 215 -14.86 14.54 13.87
CA VAL A 215 -15.45 14.26 15.17
C VAL A 215 -14.70 13.10 15.80
N VAL A 216 -14.03 13.37 16.91
CA VAL A 216 -13.36 12.35 17.72
C VAL A 216 -14.30 11.90 18.80
N ALA A 217 -14.65 10.63 18.82
CA ALA A 217 -15.59 10.07 19.76
C ALA A 217 -15.08 8.74 20.36
N LYS A 218 -15.45 8.50 21.61
CA LYS A 218 -15.24 7.21 22.25
C LYS A 218 -16.16 6.17 21.63
N GLY A 219 -15.60 5.00 21.31
CA GLY A 219 -16.33 3.82 20.87
C GLY A 219 -16.13 2.67 21.86
N LEU A 220 -17.13 1.88 22.04
CA LEU A 220 -16.99 0.65 22.80
C LEU A 220 -16.43 -0.45 21.89
N PRO A 221 -15.51 -1.30 22.38
CA PRO A 221 -15.11 -2.46 21.64
C PRO A 221 -16.33 -3.35 21.39
N GLU A 222 -16.41 -3.90 20.19
CA GLU A 222 -17.47 -4.84 19.87
C GLU A 222 -17.37 -6.02 20.85
N LYS A 223 -18.48 -6.24 21.58
CA LYS A 223 -18.55 -7.31 22.55
C LYS A 223 -18.62 -8.64 21.79
N ILE A 224 -17.49 -9.32 21.72
CA ILE A 224 -17.47 -10.71 21.29
C ILE A 224 -18.20 -11.50 22.35
N GLU A 225 -19.28 -12.18 21.96
CA GLU A 225 -19.96 -13.11 22.87
C GLU A 225 -18.96 -14.14 23.37
N LYS A 226 -18.96 -14.40 24.69
CA LYS A 226 -18.03 -15.37 25.27
C LYS A 226 -18.32 -16.75 24.72
N GLY A 227 -17.28 -17.37 24.16
CA GLY A 227 -17.35 -18.71 23.62
C GLY A 227 -17.77 -18.74 22.15
N PHE A 228 -18.07 -19.92 21.69
CA PHE A 228 -18.60 -20.20 20.37
C PHE A 228 -20.13 -20.30 20.42
N ASN A 229 -20.79 -19.99 19.35
CA ASN A 229 -22.22 -20.23 19.23
C ASN A 229 -22.46 -21.74 19.02
N ALA A 230 -22.94 -22.43 20.06
CA ALA A 230 -23.18 -23.87 20.01
C ALA A 230 -24.12 -24.28 18.86
N ASN A 231 -25.00 -23.38 18.42
CA ASN A 231 -25.93 -23.64 17.33
C ASN A 231 -25.27 -23.61 15.94
N THR A 232 -24.04 -23.13 15.86
CA THR A 232 -23.26 -23.09 14.60
C THR A 232 -22.18 -24.17 14.55
N VAL A 233 -22.09 -25.01 15.59
CA VAL A 233 -21.13 -26.11 15.63
C VAL A 233 -21.66 -27.28 14.78
N GLU A 234 -20.86 -27.64 13.80
CA GLU A 234 -21.08 -28.81 12.96
C GLU A 234 -19.99 -29.85 13.25
N GLN A 235 -20.40 -31.09 13.56
CA GLN A 235 -19.46 -32.18 13.66
C GLN A 235 -19.18 -32.74 12.26
N LEU A 236 -18.00 -32.42 11.72
CA LEU A 236 -17.60 -32.86 10.39
C LEU A 236 -17.27 -34.35 10.35
N PHE A 237 -16.59 -34.87 11.39
CA PHE A 237 -16.27 -36.28 11.53
C PHE A 237 -16.00 -36.63 13.00
N ASN A 238 -16.07 -37.92 13.29
CA ASN A 238 -15.73 -38.48 14.60
C ASN A 238 -15.26 -39.93 14.42
N PHE A 239 -14.05 -40.22 14.87
CA PHE A 239 -13.49 -41.56 14.84
C PHE A 239 -12.39 -41.71 15.90
N ASP A 240 -12.06 -42.98 16.23
CA ASP A 240 -10.90 -43.30 17.08
C ASP A 240 -9.62 -43.27 16.23
N PRO A 241 -8.71 -42.30 16.47
CA PRO A 241 -7.47 -42.18 15.69
C PRO A 241 -6.50 -43.34 15.90
N VAL A 242 -6.55 -44.04 17.01
CA VAL A 242 -5.75 -45.25 17.23
C VAL A 242 -6.21 -46.37 16.30
N ALA A 243 -7.50 -46.63 16.25
CA ALA A 243 -8.07 -47.69 15.41
C ALA A 243 -8.03 -47.32 13.91
N MET A 244 -8.34 -46.09 13.56
CA MET A 244 -8.53 -45.69 12.17
C MET A 244 -7.25 -45.20 11.48
N LEU A 245 -6.32 -44.58 12.23
CA LEU A 245 -5.11 -43.97 11.66
C LEU A 245 -3.84 -44.70 12.05
N GLY A 246 -3.92 -45.73 12.94
CA GLY A 246 -2.77 -46.46 13.46
C GLY A 246 -1.86 -45.60 14.35
N MET A 247 -2.43 -44.59 14.99
CA MET A 247 -1.68 -43.74 15.92
C MET A 247 -1.40 -44.47 17.24
N PRO A 248 -0.33 -44.07 17.98
CA PRO A 248 -0.10 -44.59 19.32
C PRO A 248 -1.29 -44.31 20.26
N ALA A 249 -1.55 -45.23 21.16
CA ALA A 249 -2.55 -45.01 22.22
C ALA A 249 -2.16 -43.80 23.08
N TYR A 250 -3.14 -42.99 23.43
CA TYR A 250 -2.90 -41.77 24.21
C TYR A 250 -2.59 -42.14 25.67
N THR A 251 -1.55 -41.50 26.19
CA THR A 251 -1.14 -41.60 27.59
C THR A 251 -0.78 -40.21 28.08
N GLU A 252 -0.46 -40.05 29.37
CA GLU A 252 0.09 -38.75 29.84
C GLU A 252 1.37 -38.34 29.11
N ALA A 253 2.18 -39.32 28.67
CA ALA A 253 3.42 -39.07 27.93
C ALA A 253 3.20 -38.98 26.43
N ILE A 254 2.09 -39.43 25.89
CA ILE A 254 1.77 -39.41 24.44
C ILE A 254 0.48 -38.64 24.26
N ALA A 255 0.60 -37.33 24.05
CA ALA A 255 -0.53 -36.45 23.81
C ALA A 255 -0.50 -35.95 22.38
N PRO A 256 -1.61 -36.01 21.62
CA PRO A 256 -1.67 -35.48 20.28
C PRO A 256 -1.64 -33.96 20.30
N SER A 257 -1.06 -33.39 19.28
CA SER A 257 -1.12 -31.97 18.95
C SER A 257 -1.67 -31.80 17.57
N LEU A 258 -2.34 -30.68 17.32
CA LEU A 258 -3.04 -30.41 16.10
C LEU A 258 -2.56 -29.08 15.48
N ALA A 259 -2.52 -29.06 14.16
CA ALA A 259 -2.36 -27.84 13.38
C ALA A 259 -3.30 -27.87 12.18
N TYR A 260 -3.77 -26.72 11.77
CA TYR A 260 -4.61 -26.56 10.59
C TYR A 260 -3.93 -25.61 9.58
N VAL A 261 -3.80 -26.04 8.34
CA VAL A 261 -3.29 -25.23 7.25
C VAL A 261 -3.93 -25.67 5.94
N ASP A 262 -4.41 -24.72 5.17
CA ASP A 262 -4.92 -24.92 3.80
C ASP A 262 -5.82 -26.16 3.63
N GLY A 263 -6.83 -26.30 4.49
CA GLY A 263 -7.78 -27.42 4.46
C GLY A 263 -7.23 -28.76 4.94
N LYS A 264 -6.02 -28.81 5.47
CA LYS A 264 -5.38 -30.00 6.06
C LYS A 264 -5.36 -29.90 7.58
N LEU A 265 -5.70 -30.99 8.24
CA LEU A 265 -5.56 -31.16 9.68
C LEU A 265 -4.34 -32.05 9.95
N VAL A 266 -3.28 -31.44 10.47
CA VAL A 266 -2.04 -32.15 10.82
C VAL A 266 -2.13 -32.64 12.26
N ILE A 267 -1.74 -33.92 12.47
CA ILE A 267 -1.73 -34.54 13.78
C ILE A 267 -0.33 -35.07 14.08
N ALA A 268 0.28 -34.61 15.16
CA ALA A 268 1.52 -35.14 15.69
C ALA A 268 1.27 -35.87 17.02
N SER A 269 2.07 -36.87 17.32
CA SER A 269 1.93 -37.73 18.47
C SER A 269 3.31 -38.10 19.03
N ASN A 270 4.03 -37.12 19.54
CA ASN A 270 5.25 -37.24 20.34
C ASN A 270 6.33 -38.18 19.77
N GLY A 271 6.66 -38.08 18.47
CA GLY A 271 7.77 -38.82 17.90
C GLY A 271 7.55 -39.37 16.48
N PRO A 272 6.49 -40.14 16.20
CA PRO A 272 6.21 -40.55 14.82
C PRO A 272 6.01 -39.38 13.90
N THR A 273 6.35 -39.56 12.61
CA THR A 273 6.10 -38.58 11.59
C THR A 273 4.63 -38.17 11.59
N PRO A 274 4.30 -36.87 11.71
CA PRO A 274 2.91 -36.39 11.69
C PRO A 274 2.18 -36.85 10.45
N ILE A 275 0.91 -37.16 10.63
CA ILE A 275 0.00 -37.46 9.52
C ILE A 275 -0.88 -36.23 9.25
N TYR A 276 -1.44 -36.14 8.05
CA TYR A 276 -2.44 -35.14 7.78
C TYR A 276 -3.69 -35.74 7.15
N LEU A 277 -4.80 -35.11 7.49
CA LEU A 277 -6.14 -35.46 7.04
C LEU A 277 -6.73 -34.31 6.22
N ASN A 278 -7.70 -34.64 5.39
CA ASN A 278 -8.62 -33.64 4.89
C ASN A 278 -9.46 -33.10 6.04
N ALA A 279 -9.39 -31.80 6.30
CA ALA A 279 -10.04 -31.19 7.46
C ALA A 279 -11.57 -31.23 7.43
N LYS A 280 -12.19 -31.44 6.25
CA LYS A 280 -13.64 -31.56 6.09
C LYS A 280 -14.13 -33.01 6.24
N THR A 281 -13.36 -33.95 5.73
CA THR A 281 -13.82 -35.36 5.64
C THR A 281 -13.18 -36.28 6.68
N GLY A 282 -12.09 -35.84 7.31
CA GLY A 282 -11.31 -36.68 8.25
C GLY A 282 -10.52 -37.82 7.58
N VAL A 283 -10.52 -37.88 6.25
CA VAL A 283 -9.78 -38.90 5.49
C VAL A 283 -8.29 -38.60 5.55
N LYS A 284 -7.49 -39.64 5.92
CA LYS A 284 -6.02 -39.54 5.88
C LYS A 284 -5.54 -39.41 4.45
N GLU A 285 -4.78 -38.36 4.18
CA GLU A 285 -4.23 -38.07 2.86
C GLU A 285 -2.73 -38.36 2.78
N GLY A 286 -2.02 -38.35 3.89
CA GLY A 286 -0.58 -38.64 3.88
C GLY A 286 0.15 -38.41 5.20
N THR A 287 1.46 -38.32 5.07
CA THR A 287 2.39 -37.97 6.16
C THR A 287 3.12 -36.67 5.77
N VAL A 288 3.47 -35.88 6.77
CA VAL A 288 4.15 -34.60 6.55
C VAL A 288 5.58 -34.82 6.07
N ASN A 289 6.01 -34.03 5.11
CA ASN A 289 7.42 -33.96 4.71
C ASN A 289 8.20 -33.14 5.74
N LEU A 290 8.88 -33.81 6.66
CA LEU A 290 9.69 -33.15 7.71
C LEU A 290 11.10 -32.76 7.25
N GLY A 291 11.62 -33.33 6.13
CA GLY A 291 13.02 -33.13 5.77
C GLY A 291 13.95 -33.51 6.93
N SER A 292 14.66 -32.53 7.49
CA SER A 292 15.54 -32.69 8.67
C SER A 292 14.93 -32.20 9.98
N ALA A 293 13.68 -31.73 9.96
CA ALA A 293 13.00 -31.22 11.15
C ALA A 293 12.47 -32.35 12.04
N GLU A 294 12.30 -32.04 13.31
CA GLU A 294 11.67 -32.89 14.30
C GLU A 294 10.26 -32.36 14.60
N ALA A 295 9.33 -33.26 14.86
CA ALA A 295 7.95 -32.89 15.16
C ALA A 295 7.45 -33.66 16.38
N TYR A 296 7.90 -33.29 17.56
CA TYR A 296 7.35 -33.80 18.81
C TYR A 296 5.93 -33.27 19.05
N SER A 297 5.73 -31.98 18.79
CA SER A 297 4.41 -31.36 18.72
C SER A 297 4.29 -30.38 17.55
N VAL A 298 3.04 -30.08 17.19
CA VAL A 298 2.68 -29.16 16.12
C VAL A 298 1.65 -28.15 16.58
N THR A 299 1.69 -26.98 16.01
CA THR A 299 0.66 -25.94 16.08
C THR A 299 0.65 -25.13 14.80
N ASN A 300 -0.23 -24.16 14.67
CA ASN A 300 -0.23 -23.24 13.54
C ASN A 300 -0.42 -21.80 14.01
N ASP A 301 0.00 -20.86 13.17
CA ASP A 301 -0.29 -19.45 13.30
C ASP A 301 -1.40 -19.08 12.32
N GLU A 302 -2.53 -18.66 12.77
CA GLU A 302 -3.65 -18.13 11.96
C GLU A 302 -3.81 -18.77 10.55
N GLY A 303 -3.39 -20.04 10.39
CA GLY A 303 -3.51 -20.81 9.15
C GLY A 303 -2.48 -20.54 8.06
N LYS A 304 -1.42 -19.77 8.34
CA LYS A 304 -0.37 -19.45 7.37
C LYS A 304 0.82 -20.38 7.43
N TYR A 305 1.27 -20.73 8.64
CA TYR A 305 2.39 -21.63 8.85
C TYR A 305 2.01 -22.77 9.79
N ILE A 306 2.61 -23.94 9.55
CA ILE A 306 2.66 -25.01 10.52
C ILE A 306 3.97 -24.85 11.30
N LEU A 307 3.90 -24.86 12.62
CA LEU A 307 5.05 -24.80 13.51
C LEU A 307 5.27 -26.19 14.10
N TYR A 308 6.49 -26.67 14.05
CA TYR A 308 6.93 -27.94 14.61
C TYR A 308 7.97 -27.67 15.68
N CYS A 309 8.01 -28.46 16.72
CA CYS A 309 9.08 -28.40 17.71
C CYS A 309 9.58 -29.79 18.12
N ASN A 310 10.85 -29.85 18.56
CA ASN A 310 11.37 -31.01 19.24
C ASN A 310 10.98 -30.99 20.72
N HIS A 311 11.21 -32.09 21.40
CA HIS A 311 11.28 -32.15 22.85
C HIS A 311 12.69 -31.76 23.33
N ALA A 312 12.81 -30.95 24.39
CA ALA A 312 14.10 -30.52 24.93
C ALA A 312 14.03 -30.44 26.46
N ASN A 313 14.81 -31.30 27.13
CA ASN A 313 15.01 -31.22 28.57
C ASN A 313 15.92 -30.05 28.95
N GLY A 314 16.10 -29.82 30.24
CA GLY A 314 17.05 -28.81 30.72
C GLY A 314 18.46 -29.10 30.23
N GLY A 315 19.13 -28.08 29.64
CA GLY A 315 20.43 -28.17 29.01
C GLY A 315 20.42 -28.56 27.54
N GLU A 316 19.31 -29.03 26.99
CA GLU A 316 19.17 -29.38 25.58
C GLU A 316 18.75 -28.22 24.73
N THR A 317 18.97 -28.29 23.41
CA THR A 317 18.54 -27.24 22.46
C THR A 317 17.09 -27.48 22.06
N PHE A 318 16.24 -26.51 22.37
CA PHE A 318 14.88 -26.45 21.85
C PHE A 318 14.88 -25.77 20.50
N LYS A 319 14.17 -26.36 19.54
CA LYS A 319 14.11 -25.89 18.15
C LYS A 319 12.66 -25.79 17.73
N ILE A 320 12.38 -24.74 16.97
CA ILE A 320 11.11 -24.52 16.30
C ILE A 320 11.37 -24.42 14.81
N TRP A 321 10.67 -25.20 14.03
CA TRP A 321 10.68 -25.15 12.57
C TRP A 321 9.32 -24.65 12.08
N ARG A 322 9.30 -24.08 10.91
CA ARG A 322 8.06 -23.65 10.26
C ARG A 322 7.99 -24.12 8.81
N SER A 323 6.78 -24.39 8.34
CA SER A 323 6.49 -24.75 6.95
C SER A 323 5.19 -24.07 6.50
N THR A 324 5.09 -23.78 5.21
CA THR A 324 3.87 -23.23 4.58
C THR A 324 2.88 -24.30 4.17
N GLY A 325 3.22 -25.58 4.28
CA GLY A 325 2.34 -26.69 3.89
C GLY A 325 2.89 -28.04 4.29
N VAL A 326 2.08 -29.09 4.13
CA VAL A 326 2.42 -30.46 4.54
C VAL A 326 3.49 -31.13 3.67
N ASP A 327 3.63 -30.67 2.42
CA ASP A 327 4.58 -31.21 1.43
C ASP A 327 5.89 -30.41 1.37
N VAL A 328 5.97 -29.28 2.09
CA VAL A 328 7.12 -28.40 2.13
C VAL A 328 7.96 -28.72 3.35
N ALA A 329 9.23 -29.11 3.14
CA ALA A 329 10.15 -29.38 4.24
C ALA A 329 10.31 -28.12 5.13
N PRO A 330 10.14 -28.26 6.46
CA PRO A 330 10.22 -27.11 7.36
C PRO A 330 11.63 -26.51 7.43
N GLU A 331 11.70 -25.20 7.50
CA GLU A 331 12.93 -24.46 7.80
C GLU A 331 13.07 -24.20 9.30
N LEU A 332 14.30 -24.20 9.81
CA LEU A 332 14.57 -23.82 11.20
C LEU A 332 14.22 -22.34 11.38
N TYR A 333 13.23 -22.08 12.22
CA TYR A 333 12.74 -20.74 12.51
C TYR A 333 13.41 -20.14 13.74
N HIS A 334 13.56 -20.92 14.82
CA HIS A 334 14.18 -20.46 16.04
C HIS A 334 14.81 -21.63 16.82
N SER A 335 15.89 -21.34 17.55
CA SER A 335 16.51 -22.32 18.44
C SER A 335 17.19 -21.62 19.63
N PHE A 336 17.12 -22.25 20.79
CA PHE A 336 17.80 -21.79 22.01
C PHE A 336 18.02 -22.96 22.96
N THR A 337 18.95 -22.81 23.90
CA THR A 337 19.18 -23.82 24.94
C THR A 337 18.13 -23.67 26.04
N ASN A 338 17.46 -24.77 26.39
CA ASN A 338 16.54 -24.77 27.51
C ASN A 338 17.33 -24.65 28.83
N THR A 339 17.31 -23.49 29.44
CA THR A 339 18.00 -23.21 30.72
C THR A 339 17.14 -23.48 31.92
N THR A 340 15.94 -24.00 31.74
CA THR A 340 15.00 -24.34 32.84
C THR A 340 15.10 -25.79 33.23
N SER A 341 14.55 -26.15 34.36
CA SER A 341 14.39 -27.56 34.77
C SER A 341 13.18 -28.24 34.16
N LEU A 342 12.31 -27.51 33.47
CA LEU A 342 11.11 -28.02 32.84
C LEU A 342 11.38 -28.43 31.39
N PRO A 343 10.85 -29.55 30.92
CA PRO A 343 10.96 -29.92 29.51
C PRO A 343 10.15 -28.97 28.65
N MET A 344 10.69 -28.64 27.48
CA MET A 344 10.03 -27.87 26.45
C MET A 344 9.53 -28.78 25.32
N GLY A 345 8.47 -28.35 24.62
CA GLY A 345 7.83 -29.15 23.58
C GLY A 345 6.86 -30.22 24.12
N ALA A 346 6.88 -30.47 25.38
CA ALA A 346 5.83 -31.27 26.03
C ALA A 346 4.58 -30.43 26.29
N LYS A 347 3.42 -31.07 26.32
CA LYS A 347 2.16 -30.42 26.74
C LYS A 347 2.09 -30.35 28.26
#